data_47c5c6fd5320da89adb293a7aa6664bd
#
_entry.id   47c5c6fd5320da89adb293a7aa6664bd
#
_cell.length_a   1.000
_cell.length_b   1.000
_cell.length_c   1.000
_cell.angle_alpha   90.00
_cell.angle_beta   90.00
_cell.angle_gamma   90.00
#
_symmetry.space_group_name_H-M   'P 1'
#
loop_
_entity.id
_entity.type
_entity.pdbx_description
1 polymer ?
#
loop_
_entity_poly.entity_id
_entity_poly.type
_entity_poly.pdbx_seq_one_letter_code
_entity_poly.pdbx_strand_id
1 'polypeptide(L)'
;MALMVPHTRRTELTTCFEMASAGRYPYTGRLGVLSAEDKRQVHAALALVGAEALAGRDFNRISDGQRQRVLLARAICQQPELILLDEPTSFLDIKGKAELLAILKSLARDKKMAVILSLHELELAQKVSDKVVCVSAAGVSDVMTPEKAFARENICKIYALTDEQYAFLYGEEKAPEKKSPLFEHYVRSGQKLLRCGYTTGTCAALGAAGAARLLLTGRTPETVALRTPKGIVVEVEPIFCRLSGEGAECAIRKDGGDDVDVTTGLPVIAGVALRPELSGEVRSQVVEGVGRVTKPGLDQPVGEAAINHVPRAMIKEALEKEAESAGYAGGFDVTISIEGGAETAKRTFNPHMGVEGGLSVLGTSGIVEPMSQQAILDTIQLEMGQAALRAVSPRRLILAPGNYGLDYLHENLPALKNIPVVKTSNFIGDTMDMAAASHFEEVVLVGHIGKLVKLAGGVMNTHSRTADCRTELLCAHAALCGASRDVCAALMNAATTDACMEILDKAEMREPVLSSLLDAIQLHLDRRAAGAFRVGAVLFSNQYGPLGQTKTAKELLDEWKNG
;
A
#
# COMPACT_ATOMS: atom_id res chain seq x y z
N MET A 1 23.80 -36.62 13.37
CA MET A 1 22.42 -36.10 13.51
C MET A 1 22.37 -35.18 14.74
N ALA A 2 21.82 -33.98 14.60
CA ALA A 2 21.60 -33.05 15.72
C ALA A 2 20.09 -32.76 15.84
N LEU A 3 19.60 -32.67 17.08
CA LEU A 3 18.22 -32.35 17.41
C LEU A 3 18.17 -30.98 18.10
N MET A 4 17.31 -30.09 17.63
CA MET A 4 17.02 -28.81 18.25
C MET A 4 15.59 -28.81 18.76
N VAL A 5 15.42 -28.67 20.07
CA VAL A 5 14.12 -28.57 20.76
C VAL A 5 13.97 -27.15 21.29
N PRO A 6 12.80 -26.49 21.13
CA PRO A 6 12.61 -25.08 21.49
C PRO A 6 12.69 -24.79 22.99
N HIS A 7 12.43 -25.77 23.85
CA HIS A 7 12.43 -25.61 25.29
C HIS A 7 13.69 -26.16 25.93
N THR A 8 14.70 -25.30 26.15
CA THR A 8 15.79 -25.58 27.07
C THR A 8 15.42 -25.06 28.45
N ARG A 9 15.65 -25.89 29.52
CA ARG A 9 15.53 -25.43 30.90
C ARG A 9 16.43 -24.20 31.09
N ARG A 10 15.94 -23.19 31.82
CA ARG A 10 16.75 -22.03 32.21
C ARG A 10 18.00 -22.53 32.97
N THR A 11 19.17 -22.34 32.38
CA THR A 11 20.45 -22.59 33.00
C THR A 11 20.92 -21.29 33.63
N GLU A 12 21.28 -21.31 34.91
CA GLU A 12 21.78 -20.12 35.59
C GLU A 12 23.10 -19.68 34.95
N LEU A 13 23.23 -18.38 34.64
CA LEU A 13 24.46 -17.69 34.21
C LEU A 13 25.25 -18.33 33.06
N THR A 14 24.58 -18.74 31.97
CA THR A 14 25.25 -19.31 30.79
C THR A 14 25.34 -18.27 29.68
N THR A 15 26.53 -18.02 29.16
CA THR A 15 26.74 -17.16 27.99
C THR A 15 26.27 -17.84 26.70
N CYS A 16 26.00 -17.05 25.63
CA CYS A 16 25.66 -17.58 24.31
C CYS A 16 26.78 -18.47 23.76
N PHE A 17 28.06 -18.14 24.04
CA PHE A 17 29.19 -18.97 23.64
C PHE A 17 29.17 -20.33 24.35
N GLU A 18 28.96 -20.35 25.66
CA GLU A 18 28.87 -21.60 26.44
C GLU A 18 27.67 -22.44 25.99
N MET A 19 26.55 -21.83 25.73
CA MET A 19 25.37 -22.52 25.21
C MET A 19 25.66 -23.17 23.83
N ALA A 20 26.31 -22.48 22.91
CA ALA A 20 26.71 -23.02 21.61
C ALA A 20 27.79 -24.08 21.76
N SER A 21 28.75 -23.89 22.68
CA SER A 21 29.89 -24.81 22.94
C SER A 21 29.45 -26.18 23.46
N ALA A 22 28.29 -26.28 24.11
CA ALA A 22 27.72 -27.56 24.50
C ALA A 22 27.53 -28.52 23.29
N GLY A 23 27.40 -28.00 22.05
CA GLY A 23 27.41 -28.78 20.83
C GLY A 23 28.73 -29.52 20.57
N ARG A 24 29.84 -29.11 21.20
CA ARG A 24 31.16 -29.74 21.04
C ARG A 24 31.42 -30.88 22.03
N TYR A 25 30.54 -31.13 23.00
CA TYR A 25 30.74 -32.22 23.99
C TYR A 25 31.07 -33.59 23.38
N PRO A 26 30.54 -34.01 22.22
CA PRO A 26 30.96 -35.27 21.60
C PRO A 26 32.45 -35.32 21.21
N TYR A 27 33.09 -34.17 21.08
CA TYR A 27 34.49 -34.02 20.61
C TYR A 27 35.45 -33.66 21.76
N THR A 28 34.92 -33.25 22.94
CA THR A 28 35.71 -32.96 24.11
C THR A 28 35.92 -34.25 24.91
N GLY A 29 37.12 -34.48 25.41
CA GLY A 29 37.41 -35.66 26.23
C GLY A 29 36.62 -35.70 27.56
N ARG A 30 36.94 -36.65 28.46
CA ARG A 30 36.24 -36.85 29.74
C ARG A 30 36.14 -35.62 30.63
N LEU A 31 37.03 -34.64 30.47
CA LEU A 31 37.05 -33.39 31.23
C LEU A 31 36.22 -32.25 30.59
N GLY A 32 35.66 -32.46 29.43
CA GLY A 32 34.82 -31.45 28.77
C GLY A 32 35.55 -30.15 28.37
N VAL A 33 36.91 -30.17 28.35
CA VAL A 33 37.70 -28.96 28.04
C VAL A 33 37.75 -28.73 26.55
N LEU A 34 37.34 -27.51 26.11
CA LEU A 34 37.37 -27.08 24.71
C LEU A 34 38.81 -26.82 24.25
N SER A 35 39.22 -27.48 23.17
CA SER A 35 40.45 -27.19 22.46
C SER A 35 40.38 -25.84 21.73
N ALA A 36 41.51 -25.36 21.22
CA ALA A 36 41.54 -24.16 20.36
C ALA A 36 40.71 -24.35 19.09
N GLU A 37 40.69 -25.59 18.55
CA GLU A 37 39.88 -25.94 17.39
C GLU A 37 38.36 -25.88 17.72
N ASP A 38 37.95 -26.45 18.85
CA ASP A 38 36.56 -26.40 19.29
C ASP A 38 36.05 -24.96 19.42
N LYS A 39 36.88 -24.08 20.02
CA LYS A 39 36.53 -22.66 20.15
C LYS A 39 36.37 -21.99 18.79
N ARG A 40 37.23 -22.30 17.79
CA ARG A 40 37.09 -21.79 16.43
C ARG A 40 35.79 -22.27 15.80
N GLN A 41 35.43 -23.54 15.95
CA GLN A 41 34.18 -24.11 15.42
C GLN A 41 32.95 -23.47 16.07
N VAL A 42 32.97 -23.15 17.35
CA VAL A 42 31.89 -22.44 18.05
C VAL A 42 31.72 -21.02 17.49
N HIS A 43 32.80 -20.26 17.32
CA HIS A 43 32.75 -18.93 16.71
C HIS A 43 32.26 -18.97 15.29
N ALA A 44 32.75 -19.93 14.48
CA ALA A 44 32.29 -20.10 13.11
C ALA A 44 30.78 -20.45 13.03
N ALA A 45 30.28 -21.27 13.95
CA ALA A 45 28.85 -21.60 14.01
C ALA A 45 28.01 -20.39 14.42
N LEU A 46 28.46 -19.60 15.41
CA LEU A 46 27.79 -18.36 15.82
C LEU A 46 27.80 -17.32 14.71
N ALA A 47 28.89 -17.17 13.97
CA ALA A 47 28.98 -16.26 12.82
C ALA A 47 28.01 -16.70 11.70
N LEU A 48 27.93 -18.00 11.41
CA LEU A 48 27.06 -18.56 10.37
C LEU A 48 25.57 -18.25 10.61
N VAL A 49 25.16 -18.20 11.87
CA VAL A 49 23.77 -17.84 12.25
C VAL A 49 23.59 -16.37 12.60
N GLY A 50 24.60 -15.52 12.36
CA GLY A 50 24.55 -14.09 12.66
C GLY A 50 24.43 -13.77 14.17
N ALA A 51 25.00 -14.62 15.04
CA ALA A 51 24.95 -14.48 16.49
C ALA A 51 26.33 -14.26 17.14
N GLU A 52 27.40 -14.02 16.38
CA GLU A 52 28.76 -13.88 16.91
C GLU A 52 28.89 -12.72 17.91
N ALA A 53 28.28 -11.58 17.62
CA ALA A 53 28.27 -10.42 18.51
C ALA A 53 27.58 -10.67 19.86
N LEU A 54 26.84 -11.77 19.98
CA LEU A 54 26.15 -12.18 21.20
C LEU A 54 26.97 -13.15 22.06
N ALA A 55 28.13 -13.62 21.63
CA ALA A 55 28.89 -14.69 22.23
C ALA A 55 29.08 -14.51 23.76
N GLY A 56 29.44 -13.31 24.20
CA GLY A 56 29.66 -12.98 25.63
C GLY A 56 28.39 -12.60 26.41
N ARG A 57 27.21 -12.52 25.76
CA ARG A 57 25.96 -12.14 26.43
C ARG A 57 25.33 -13.32 27.16
N ASP A 58 24.63 -13.02 28.26
CA ASP A 58 23.79 -13.99 28.95
C ASP A 58 22.68 -14.50 28.06
N PHE A 59 22.63 -15.80 27.84
CA PHE A 59 21.65 -16.49 26.97
C PHE A 59 20.19 -16.23 27.43
N ASN A 60 19.96 -16.01 28.74
CA ASN A 60 18.62 -15.74 29.24
C ASN A 60 18.16 -14.29 29.03
N ARG A 61 19.09 -13.38 28.67
CA ARG A 61 18.81 -11.95 28.47
C ARG A 61 18.77 -11.50 27.00
N ILE A 62 18.75 -12.41 26.07
CA ILE A 62 18.60 -12.13 24.65
C ILE A 62 17.16 -12.40 24.18
N SER A 63 16.78 -11.84 23.02
CA SER A 63 15.45 -12.05 22.45
C SER A 63 15.23 -13.51 22.00
N ASP A 64 13.97 -13.93 21.86
CA ASP A 64 13.65 -15.30 21.45
C ASP A 64 14.25 -15.66 20.07
N GLY A 65 14.25 -14.73 19.11
CA GLY A 65 14.89 -14.93 17.81
C GLY A 65 16.42 -15.08 17.92
N GLN A 66 17.06 -14.30 18.80
CA GLN A 66 18.49 -14.45 19.08
C GLN A 66 18.78 -15.78 19.79
N ARG A 67 17.90 -16.20 20.70
CA ARG A 67 18.01 -17.48 21.40
C ARG A 67 17.92 -18.66 20.42
N GLN A 68 16.97 -18.63 19.49
CA GLN A 68 16.83 -19.66 18.46
C GLN A 68 18.10 -19.77 17.59
N ARG A 69 18.71 -18.64 17.21
CA ARG A 69 19.99 -18.67 16.46
C ARG A 69 21.14 -19.30 17.26
N VAL A 70 21.25 -19.00 18.54
CA VAL A 70 22.28 -19.61 19.41
C VAL A 70 22.05 -21.12 19.56
N LEU A 71 20.80 -21.56 19.70
CA LEU A 71 20.47 -23.00 19.74
C LEU A 71 20.78 -23.71 18.41
N LEU A 72 20.52 -23.02 17.29
CA LEU A 72 20.92 -23.52 15.98
C LEU A 72 22.45 -23.61 15.85
N ALA A 73 23.20 -22.60 16.33
CA ALA A 73 24.66 -22.67 16.39
C ALA A 73 25.16 -23.89 17.19
N ARG A 74 24.51 -24.18 18.34
CA ARG A 74 24.80 -25.38 19.12
C ARG A 74 24.62 -26.67 18.32
N ALA A 75 23.55 -26.77 17.55
CA ALA A 75 23.31 -27.92 16.68
C ALA A 75 24.37 -28.02 15.55
N ILE A 76 24.73 -26.90 14.94
CA ILE A 76 25.77 -26.82 13.90
C ILE A 76 27.15 -27.22 14.44
N CYS A 77 27.48 -26.85 15.70
CA CYS A 77 28.73 -27.22 16.36
C CYS A 77 28.97 -28.73 16.45
N GLN A 78 27.92 -29.54 16.38
CA GLN A 78 28.04 -31.01 16.31
C GLN A 78 28.49 -31.50 14.92
N GLN A 79 28.65 -30.60 13.94
CA GLN A 79 29.00 -30.94 12.56
C GLN A 79 28.12 -32.07 11.99
N PRO A 80 26.78 -31.95 12.08
CA PRO A 80 25.88 -33.02 11.69
C PRO A 80 25.69 -33.04 10.18
N GLU A 81 25.41 -34.22 9.63
CA GLU A 81 24.92 -34.40 8.24
C GLU A 81 23.41 -34.11 8.13
N LEU A 82 22.69 -34.27 9.27
CA LEU A 82 21.25 -34.06 9.39
C LEU A 82 20.92 -33.27 10.65
N ILE A 83 20.14 -32.19 10.49
CA ILE A 83 19.53 -31.43 11.60
C ILE A 83 18.03 -31.69 11.61
N LEU A 84 17.51 -32.00 12.80
CA LEU A 84 16.09 -32.08 13.11
C LEU A 84 15.69 -30.86 13.94
N LEU A 85 14.65 -30.14 13.50
CA LEU A 85 14.14 -28.96 14.21
C LEU A 85 12.64 -29.15 14.48
N ASP A 86 12.27 -29.02 15.74
CA ASP A 86 10.87 -29.06 16.16
C ASP A 86 10.36 -27.62 16.35
N GLU A 87 9.37 -27.23 15.54
CA GLU A 87 8.74 -25.92 15.53
C GLU A 87 9.72 -24.73 15.65
N PRO A 88 10.76 -24.62 14.83
CA PRO A 88 11.80 -23.62 15.01
C PRO A 88 11.34 -22.17 14.79
N THR A 89 10.16 -21.96 14.21
CA THR A 89 9.55 -20.65 13.95
C THR A 89 8.60 -20.19 15.04
N SER A 90 8.29 -21.04 16.04
CA SER A 90 7.40 -20.69 17.14
C SER A 90 7.96 -19.52 17.96
N PHE A 91 7.09 -18.59 18.35
CA PHE A 91 7.42 -17.38 19.11
C PHE A 91 8.31 -16.35 18.39
N LEU A 92 8.56 -16.51 17.07
CA LEU A 92 9.28 -15.53 16.28
C LEU A 92 8.31 -14.58 15.56
N ASP A 93 8.70 -13.30 15.46
CA ASP A 93 8.05 -12.35 14.56
C ASP A 93 8.32 -12.68 13.08
N ILE A 94 7.60 -12.04 12.17
CA ILE A 94 7.72 -12.30 10.72
C ILE A 94 9.16 -12.16 10.23
N LYS A 95 9.90 -11.16 10.75
CA LYS A 95 11.30 -10.93 10.38
C LYS A 95 12.21 -12.07 10.89
N GLY A 96 12.05 -12.46 12.15
CA GLY A 96 12.81 -13.57 12.76
C GLY A 96 12.58 -14.90 12.04
N LYS A 97 11.32 -15.19 11.64
CA LYS A 97 10.98 -16.37 10.82
C LYS A 97 11.70 -16.37 9.49
N ALA A 98 11.64 -15.25 8.76
CA ALA A 98 12.29 -15.11 7.45
C ALA A 98 13.81 -15.29 7.54
N GLU A 99 14.45 -14.68 8.55
CA GLU A 99 15.90 -14.80 8.77
C GLU A 99 16.32 -16.23 9.13
N LEU A 100 15.58 -16.90 10.03
CA LEU A 100 15.87 -18.28 10.40
C LEU A 100 15.74 -19.25 9.22
N LEU A 101 14.65 -19.14 8.46
CA LEU A 101 14.41 -19.99 7.30
C LEU A 101 15.43 -19.76 6.19
N ALA A 102 15.90 -18.52 5.99
CA ALA A 102 16.97 -18.20 5.06
C ALA A 102 18.29 -18.89 5.46
N ILE A 103 18.64 -18.88 6.75
CA ILE A 103 19.82 -19.59 7.29
C ILE A 103 19.69 -21.10 7.04
N LEU A 104 18.55 -21.70 7.34
CA LEU A 104 18.31 -23.14 7.14
C LEU A 104 18.43 -23.53 5.65
N LYS A 105 17.90 -22.68 4.76
CA LYS A 105 18.01 -22.88 3.31
C LYS A 105 19.45 -22.80 2.80
N SER A 106 20.26 -21.87 3.33
CA SER A 106 21.70 -21.79 3.05
C SER A 106 22.45 -23.03 3.56
N LEU A 107 22.13 -23.50 4.79
CA LEU A 107 22.72 -24.74 5.32
C LEU A 107 22.44 -25.95 4.42
N ALA A 108 21.21 -26.09 3.94
CA ALA A 108 20.82 -27.20 3.07
C ALA A 108 21.53 -27.14 1.70
N ARG A 109 21.61 -25.95 1.08
CA ARG A 109 22.16 -25.76 -0.27
C ARG A 109 23.68 -25.68 -0.29
N ASP A 110 24.25 -24.80 0.56
CA ASP A 110 25.68 -24.47 0.49
C ASP A 110 26.54 -25.46 1.27
N LYS A 111 26.00 -25.98 2.39
CA LYS A 111 26.71 -26.98 3.22
C LYS A 111 26.27 -28.41 2.94
N LYS A 112 25.34 -28.65 2.00
CA LYS A 112 24.78 -29.98 1.67
C LYS A 112 24.28 -30.76 2.88
N MET A 113 23.75 -30.04 3.86
CA MET A 113 23.22 -30.60 5.10
C MET A 113 21.76 -30.94 4.92
N ALA A 114 21.33 -32.11 5.33
CA ALA A 114 19.91 -32.45 5.36
C ALA A 114 19.23 -31.70 6.54
N VAL A 115 18.10 -31.04 6.25
CA VAL A 115 17.31 -30.30 7.25
C VAL A 115 15.90 -30.87 7.24
N ILE A 116 15.45 -31.35 8.39
CA ILE A 116 14.05 -31.75 8.62
C ILE A 116 13.49 -30.85 9.71
N LEU A 117 12.34 -30.21 9.45
CA LEU A 117 11.72 -29.31 10.39
C LEU A 117 10.21 -29.52 10.44
N SER A 118 9.61 -29.43 11.63
CA SER A 118 8.16 -29.34 11.77
C SER A 118 7.71 -27.89 11.65
N LEU A 119 6.63 -27.64 10.91
CA LEU A 119 6.03 -26.32 10.74
C LEU A 119 4.50 -26.46 10.79
N HIS A 120 3.86 -25.52 11.49
CA HIS A 120 2.40 -25.39 11.50
C HIS A 120 1.89 -24.41 10.43
N GLU A 121 2.76 -23.54 9.93
CA GLU A 121 2.43 -22.47 8.98
C GLU A 121 2.59 -22.99 7.55
N LEU A 122 1.46 -23.35 6.91
CA LEU A 122 1.44 -23.98 5.59
C LEU A 122 2.13 -23.15 4.52
N GLU A 123 1.92 -21.82 4.51
CA GLU A 123 2.54 -20.92 3.55
C GLU A 123 4.08 -20.90 3.65
N LEU A 124 4.62 -20.97 4.88
CA LEU A 124 6.06 -21.04 5.08
C LEU A 124 6.60 -22.41 4.67
N ALA A 125 5.90 -23.49 5.05
CA ALA A 125 6.28 -24.83 4.68
C ALA A 125 6.33 -25.02 3.14
N GLN A 126 5.34 -24.48 2.42
CA GLN A 126 5.30 -24.50 0.95
C GLN A 126 6.48 -23.77 0.31
N LYS A 127 6.91 -22.63 0.87
CA LYS A 127 7.99 -21.79 0.31
C LYS A 127 9.40 -22.31 0.57
N VAL A 128 9.60 -23.11 1.63
CA VAL A 128 10.95 -23.50 2.07
C VAL A 128 11.29 -24.96 1.85
N SER A 129 10.30 -25.83 1.69
CA SER A 129 10.50 -27.28 1.62
C SER A 129 10.78 -27.75 0.18
N ASP A 130 11.70 -28.69 0.04
CA ASP A 130 11.89 -29.47 -1.21
C ASP A 130 10.99 -30.71 -1.21
N LYS A 131 10.70 -31.27 -0.02
CA LYS A 131 9.83 -32.41 0.21
C LYS A 131 9.02 -32.21 1.48
N VAL A 132 7.81 -32.73 1.51
CA VAL A 132 6.86 -32.60 2.62
C VAL A 132 6.34 -33.97 3.03
N VAL A 133 6.23 -34.16 4.33
CA VAL A 133 5.51 -35.28 4.97
C VAL A 133 4.44 -34.67 5.87
N CYS A 134 3.20 -35.07 5.66
CA CYS A 134 2.10 -34.59 6.48
C CYS A 134 1.82 -35.59 7.61
N VAL A 135 1.70 -35.06 8.84
CA VAL A 135 1.36 -35.84 10.05
C VAL A 135 0.01 -35.37 10.55
N SER A 136 -0.94 -36.28 10.69
CA SER A 136 -2.29 -36.00 11.20
C SER A 136 -2.75 -37.10 12.16
N ALA A 137 -3.91 -36.93 12.77
CA ALA A 137 -4.53 -37.98 13.58
C ALA A 137 -4.79 -39.29 12.79
N ALA A 138 -4.91 -39.21 11.47
CA ALA A 138 -5.13 -40.37 10.60
C ALA A 138 -3.81 -41.09 10.24
N GLY A 139 -2.66 -40.57 10.61
CA GLY A 139 -1.34 -41.15 10.36
C GLY A 139 -0.36 -40.23 9.67
N VAL A 140 0.68 -40.82 9.11
CA VAL A 140 1.76 -40.15 8.39
C VAL A 140 1.61 -40.40 6.90
N SER A 141 1.71 -39.36 6.08
CA SER A 141 1.64 -39.48 4.63
C SER A 141 2.94 -39.99 4.01
N ASP A 142 2.88 -40.40 2.75
CA ASP A 142 4.08 -40.56 1.95
C ASP A 142 4.82 -39.23 1.74
N VAL A 143 6.09 -39.30 1.34
CA VAL A 143 6.89 -38.13 0.98
C VAL A 143 6.35 -37.54 -0.32
N MET A 144 5.97 -36.27 -0.31
CA MET A 144 5.38 -35.56 -1.44
C MET A 144 6.19 -34.32 -1.82
N THR A 145 5.98 -33.80 -3.04
CA THR A 145 6.41 -32.44 -3.38
C THR A 145 5.51 -31.41 -2.69
N PRO A 146 6.00 -30.17 -2.46
CA PRO A 146 5.17 -29.12 -1.86
C PRO A 146 3.85 -28.89 -2.62
N GLU A 147 3.89 -28.88 -3.96
CA GLU A 147 2.69 -28.67 -4.79
C GLU A 147 1.61 -29.73 -4.51
N LYS A 148 2.03 -30.98 -4.38
CA LYS A 148 1.11 -32.09 -4.09
C LYS A 148 0.63 -32.07 -2.64
N ALA A 149 1.53 -31.80 -1.68
CA ALA A 149 1.21 -31.79 -0.26
C ALA A 149 0.20 -30.69 0.08
N PHE A 150 0.33 -29.51 -0.53
CA PHE A 150 -0.52 -28.34 -0.29
C PHE A 150 -1.68 -28.19 -1.28
N ALA A 151 -1.94 -29.21 -2.13
CA ALA A 151 -3.13 -29.26 -2.96
C ALA A 151 -4.40 -29.35 -2.06
N ARG A 152 -5.50 -28.73 -2.52
CA ARG A 152 -6.79 -28.66 -1.80
C ARG A 152 -7.21 -30.01 -1.20
N GLU A 153 -7.20 -31.06 -2.02
CA GLU A 153 -7.62 -32.40 -1.61
C GLU A 153 -6.83 -32.91 -0.39
N ASN A 154 -5.53 -32.67 -0.35
CA ASN A 154 -4.67 -33.09 0.75
C ASN A 154 -4.87 -32.22 1.99
N ILE A 155 -4.99 -30.90 1.84
CA ILE A 155 -5.27 -29.98 2.96
C ILE A 155 -6.63 -30.33 3.59
N CYS A 156 -7.68 -30.49 2.78
CA CYS A 156 -9.01 -30.89 3.29
C CYS A 156 -8.94 -32.24 4.03
N LYS A 157 -8.18 -33.20 3.52
CA LYS A 157 -8.00 -34.52 4.15
C LYS A 157 -7.22 -34.44 5.46
N ILE A 158 -6.13 -33.66 5.51
CA ILE A 158 -5.25 -33.55 6.68
C ILE A 158 -5.96 -32.85 7.85
N TYR A 159 -6.69 -31.78 7.56
CA TYR A 159 -7.36 -30.96 8.56
C TYR A 159 -8.85 -31.30 8.73
N ALA A 160 -9.35 -32.31 8.02
CA ALA A 160 -10.78 -32.70 7.98
C ALA A 160 -11.69 -31.48 7.68
N LEU A 161 -11.28 -30.61 6.75
CA LEU A 161 -12.04 -29.44 6.34
C LEU A 161 -13.14 -29.83 5.35
N THR A 162 -14.32 -29.23 5.51
CA THR A 162 -15.34 -29.24 4.45
C THR A 162 -14.93 -28.28 3.32
N ASP A 163 -15.53 -28.43 2.13
CA ASP A 163 -15.29 -27.53 1.01
C ASP A 163 -15.60 -26.07 1.34
N GLU A 164 -16.66 -25.81 2.11
CA GLU A 164 -17.04 -24.49 2.59
C GLU A 164 -15.99 -23.90 3.55
N GLN A 165 -15.45 -24.73 4.47
CA GLN A 165 -14.42 -24.32 5.41
C GLN A 165 -13.09 -24.03 4.68
N TYR A 166 -12.75 -24.83 3.68
CA TYR A 166 -11.58 -24.58 2.85
C TYR A 166 -11.74 -23.27 2.08
N ALA A 167 -12.88 -23.06 1.42
CA ALA A 167 -13.16 -21.83 0.68
C ALA A 167 -13.15 -20.59 1.60
N PHE A 168 -13.61 -20.71 2.83
CA PHE A 168 -13.56 -19.64 3.82
C PHE A 168 -12.12 -19.29 4.23
N LEU A 169 -11.24 -20.28 4.42
CA LEU A 169 -9.86 -20.07 4.91
C LEU A 169 -8.89 -19.68 3.79
N TYR A 170 -9.05 -20.25 2.60
CA TYR A 170 -8.10 -20.13 1.49
C TYR A 170 -8.69 -19.47 0.24
N GLY A 171 -9.99 -19.15 0.26
CA GLY A 171 -10.75 -18.70 -0.91
C GLY A 171 -11.16 -19.87 -1.81
N GLU A 172 -12.10 -19.63 -2.72
CA GLU A 172 -12.42 -20.59 -3.77
C GLU A 172 -11.19 -20.83 -4.64
N GLU A 173 -10.90 -22.10 -4.96
CA GLU A 173 -9.83 -22.44 -5.89
C GLU A 173 -10.09 -21.75 -7.23
N LYS A 174 -9.33 -20.70 -7.51
CA LYS A 174 -9.19 -20.24 -8.88
C LYS A 174 -8.45 -21.35 -9.64
N ALA A 175 -9.03 -21.79 -10.77
CA ALA A 175 -8.37 -22.71 -11.70
C ALA A 175 -6.89 -22.31 -11.88
N PRO A 176 -5.95 -23.27 -12.08
CA PRO A 176 -4.52 -22.97 -12.15
C PRO A 176 -4.30 -21.81 -13.09
N GLU A 177 -3.81 -20.71 -12.55
CA GLU A 177 -3.54 -19.50 -13.32
C GLU A 177 -2.56 -19.87 -14.44
N LYS A 178 -3.06 -19.97 -15.68
CA LYS A 178 -2.18 -19.68 -16.81
C LYS A 178 -1.59 -18.32 -16.50
N LYS A 179 -0.29 -18.24 -16.28
CA LYS A 179 0.39 -16.97 -16.07
C LYS A 179 0.06 -16.11 -17.28
N SER A 180 -0.89 -15.18 -17.13
CA SER A 180 -1.05 -14.12 -18.12
C SER A 180 0.31 -13.49 -18.31
N PRO A 181 0.77 -13.22 -19.54
CA PRO A 181 2.00 -12.49 -19.71
C PRO A 181 1.87 -11.24 -18.84
N LEU A 182 2.77 -11.11 -17.87
CA LEU A 182 2.79 -9.97 -16.99
C LEU A 182 2.93 -8.73 -17.87
N PHE A 183 2.00 -7.79 -17.75
CA PHE A 183 2.16 -6.50 -18.39
C PHE A 183 3.44 -5.86 -17.86
N GLU A 184 4.46 -5.83 -18.70
CA GLU A 184 5.81 -5.40 -18.35
C GLU A 184 6.02 -3.94 -18.75
N HIS A 185 5.47 -3.04 -17.98
CA HIS A 185 5.77 -1.63 -18.07
C HIS A 185 6.19 -1.11 -16.70
N TYR A 186 7.30 -0.37 -16.65
CA TYR A 186 7.89 0.07 -15.39
C TYR A 186 8.09 1.57 -15.38
N VAL A 187 7.87 2.18 -14.21
CA VAL A 187 8.20 3.59 -13.95
C VAL A 187 9.22 3.70 -12.84
N ARG A 188 10.10 4.68 -12.94
CA ARG A 188 11.10 4.94 -11.90
C ARG A 188 10.51 5.86 -10.83
N SER A 189 10.50 5.40 -9.57
CA SER A 189 10.16 6.21 -8.40
C SER A 189 11.36 6.28 -7.45
N GLY A 190 12.15 7.35 -7.56
CA GLY A 190 13.43 7.49 -6.88
C GLY A 190 14.45 6.45 -7.36
N GLN A 191 14.92 5.59 -6.45
CA GLN A 191 15.85 4.50 -6.78
C GLN A 191 15.16 3.17 -7.12
N LYS A 192 13.83 3.10 -7.01
CA LYS A 192 13.06 1.88 -7.28
C LYS A 192 12.45 1.93 -8.69
N LEU A 193 12.44 0.78 -9.34
CA LEU A 193 11.70 0.52 -10.55
C LEU A 193 10.41 -0.19 -10.13
N LEU A 194 9.26 0.43 -10.40
CA LEU A 194 7.94 -0.08 -10.02
C LEU A 194 7.18 -0.52 -11.26
N ARG A 195 6.54 -1.69 -11.18
CA ARG A 195 5.72 -2.23 -12.25
C ARG A 195 4.38 -1.50 -12.30
N CYS A 196 4.02 -1.00 -13.48
CA CYS A 196 2.71 -0.42 -13.76
C CYS A 196 1.65 -1.51 -13.89
N GLY A 197 0.42 -1.12 -13.62
CA GLY A 197 -0.77 -1.87 -13.96
C GLY A 197 -1.60 -1.18 -15.05
N TYR A 198 -2.84 -1.61 -15.24
CA TYR A 198 -3.79 -0.98 -16.15
C TYR A 198 -5.14 -0.75 -15.46
N THR A 199 -5.86 0.28 -15.90
CA THR A 199 -7.07 0.78 -15.24
C THR A 199 -8.30 -0.10 -15.47
N THR A 200 -9.36 0.07 -14.65
CA THR A 200 -10.67 -0.57 -14.88
C THR A 200 -11.24 -0.22 -16.26
N GLY A 201 -11.00 1.01 -16.74
CA GLY A 201 -11.38 1.43 -18.10
C GLY A 201 -10.66 0.63 -19.18
N THR A 202 -9.37 0.37 -19.01
CA THR A 202 -8.59 -0.49 -19.93
C THR A 202 -9.09 -1.92 -19.93
N CYS A 203 -9.42 -2.48 -18.75
CA CYS A 203 -10.01 -3.82 -18.66
C CYS A 203 -11.35 -3.90 -19.41
N ALA A 204 -12.22 -2.90 -19.22
CA ALA A 204 -13.51 -2.84 -19.89
C ALA A 204 -13.37 -2.77 -21.44
N ALA A 205 -12.45 -1.95 -21.94
CA ALA A 205 -12.20 -1.82 -23.36
C ALA A 205 -11.58 -3.08 -23.97
N LEU A 206 -10.61 -3.73 -23.28
CA LEU A 206 -10.06 -5.02 -23.70
C LEU A 206 -11.13 -6.12 -23.73
N GLY A 207 -11.97 -6.18 -22.68
CA GLY A 207 -13.09 -7.10 -22.65
C GLY A 207 -14.06 -6.90 -23.80
N ALA A 208 -14.43 -5.64 -24.10
CA ALA A 208 -15.29 -5.30 -25.21
C ALA A 208 -14.69 -5.72 -26.57
N ALA A 209 -13.39 -5.45 -26.78
CA ALA A 209 -12.69 -5.91 -27.98
C ALA A 209 -12.71 -7.44 -28.13
N GLY A 210 -12.40 -8.17 -27.04
CA GLY A 210 -12.41 -9.64 -27.06
C GLY A 210 -13.78 -10.23 -27.35
N ALA A 211 -14.85 -9.70 -26.74
CA ALA A 211 -16.21 -10.14 -26.98
C ALA A 211 -16.67 -9.83 -28.42
N ALA A 212 -16.37 -8.62 -28.91
CA ALA A 212 -16.69 -8.24 -30.30
C ALA A 212 -15.95 -9.13 -31.31
N ARG A 213 -14.66 -9.39 -31.10
CA ARG A 213 -13.87 -10.27 -31.96
C ARG A 213 -14.46 -11.68 -32.02
N LEU A 214 -14.88 -12.24 -30.88
CA LEU A 214 -15.54 -13.54 -30.84
C LEU A 214 -16.82 -13.54 -31.69
N LEU A 215 -17.69 -12.52 -31.54
CA LEU A 215 -18.93 -12.42 -32.30
C LEU A 215 -18.70 -12.26 -33.79
N LEU A 216 -17.76 -11.42 -34.19
CA LEU A 216 -17.50 -11.07 -35.58
C LEU A 216 -16.73 -12.18 -36.34
N THR A 217 -15.86 -12.92 -35.63
CA THR A 217 -15.00 -13.94 -36.27
C THR A 217 -15.36 -15.37 -35.94
N GLY A 218 -16.19 -15.61 -34.92
CA GLY A 218 -16.53 -16.92 -34.40
C GLY A 218 -15.35 -17.62 -33.68
N ARG A 219 -14.24 -16.93 -33.41
CA ARG A 219 -13.03 -17.47 -32.79
C ARG A 219 -12.77 -16.81 -31.44
N THR A 220 -12.58 -17.61 -30.42
CA THR A 220 -12.16 -17.13 -29.10
C THR A 220 -10.72 -16.58 -29.19
N PRO A 221 -10.47 -15.31 -28.84
CA PRO A 221 -9.14 -14.74 -28.85
C PRO A 221 -8.28 -15.34 -27.73
N GLU A 222 -7.04 -15.72 -28.04
CA GLU A 222 -6.06 -16.14 -27.03
C GLU A 222 -5.55 -14.93 -26.25
N THR A 223 -5.32 -13.81 -26.93
CA THR A 223 -4.94 -12.52 -26.34
C THR A 223 -5.80 -11.39 -26.90
N VAL A 224 -5.98 -10.35 -26.11
CA VAL A 224 -6.59 -9.08 -26.51
C VAL A 224 -5.62 -7.95 -26.22
N ALA A 225 -5.53 -7.01 -27.17
CA ALA A 225 -4.60 -5.90 -27.07
C ALA A 225 -5.27 -4.57 -27.48
N LEU A 226 -4.94 -3.50 -26.76
CA LEU A 226 -5.32 -2.15 -27.15
C LEU A 226 -4.19 -1.15 -26.86
N ARG A 227 -4.21 -0.02 -27.55
CA ARG A 227 -3.36 1.13 -27.24
C ARG A 227 -4.10 2.06 -26.30
N THR A 228 -3.52 2.30 -25.13
CA THR A 228 -4.11 3.21 -24.12
C THR A 228 -3.94 4.68 -24.54
N PRO A 229 -4.69 5.64 -23.94
CA PRO A 229 -4.50 7.07 -24.16
C PRO A 229 -3.07 7.55 -23.92
N LYS A 230 -2.32 6.88 -23.02
CA LYS A 230 -0.91 7.14 -22.79
C LYS A 230 0.01 6.67 -23.92
N GLY A 231 -0.51 5.99 -24.93
CA GLY A 231 0.24 5.46 -26.07
C GLY A 231 0.89 4.08 -25.81
N ILE A 232 0.70 3.52 -24.62
CA ILE A 232 1.24 2.21 -24.23
C ILE A 232 0.27 1.12 -24.69
N VAL A 233 0.81 0.07 -25.33
CA VAL A 233 0.01 -1.10 -25.70
C VAL A 233 -0.10 -2.02 -24.50
N VAL A 234 -1.32 -2.36 -24.12
CA VAL A 234 -1.64 -3.38 -23.11
C VAL A 234 -2.15 -4.60 -23.85
N GLU A 235 -1.46 -5.73 -23.68
CA GLU A 235 -1.86 -7.03 -24.21
C GLU A 235 -1.98 -8.03 -23.07
N VAL A 236 -3.12 -8.73 -22.99
CA VAL A 236 -3.44 -9.66 -21.90
C VAL A 236 -4.22 -10.87 -22.41
N GLU A 237 -4.11 -11.99 -21.68
CA GLU A 237 -5.00 -13.14 -21.87
C GLU A 237 -6.32 -12.89 -21.13
N PRO A 238 -7.49 -13.08 -21.78
CA PRO A 238 -8.77 -13.03 -21.08
C PRO A 238 -8.88 -14.15 -20.02
N ILE A 239 -9.58 -13.88 -18.92
CA ILE A 239 -9.99 -14.93 -17.96
C ILE A 239 -10.86 -15.94 -18.68
N PHE A 240 -11.83 -15.43 -19.43
CA PHE A 240 -12.65 -16.19 -20.37
C PHE A 240 -13.17 -15.27 -21.47
N CYS A 241 -13.51 -15.86 -22.62
CA CYS A 241 -14.26 -15.20 -23.67
C CYS A 241 -15.23 -16.24 -24.25
N ARG A 242 -16.54 -15.98 -24.15
CA ARG A 242 -17.58 -16.97 -24.45
C ARG A 242 -18.84 -16.32 -25.06
N LEU A 243 -19.61 -17.09 -25.82
CA LEU A 243 -20.94 -16.67 -26.24
C LEU A 243 -21.90 -16.68 -25.02
N SER A 244 -22.77 -15.67 -24.94
CA SER A 244 -23.75 -15.50 -23.86
C SER A 244 -25.04 -14.90 -24.41
N GLY A 245 -26.12 -15.68 -24.44
CA GLY A 245 -27.38 -15.24 -25.05
C GLY A 245 -27.23 -14.87 -26.53
N GLU A 246 -27.68 -13.67 -26.90
CA GLU A 246 -27.53 -13.09 -28.26
C GLU A 246 -26.20 -12.39 -28.49
N GLY A 247 -25.27 -12.45 -27.50
CA GLY A 247 -24.01 -11.74 -27.52
C GLY A 247 -22.82 -12.59 -27.14
N ALA A 248 -21.74 -11.96 -26.73
CA ALA A 248 -20.57 -12.58 -26.14
C ALA A 248 -20.10 -11.80 -24.92
N GLU A 249 -19.46 -12.50 -23.99
CA GLU A 249 -18.82 -11.93 -22.80
C GLU A 249 -17.32 -12.22 -22.81
N CYS A 250 -16.53 -11.24 -22.41
CA CYS A 250 -15.10 -11.40 -22.23
C CYS A 250 -14.68 -10.74 -20.91
N ALA A 251 -13.98 -11.48 -20.07
CA ALA A 251 -13.53 -11.04 -18.76
C ALA A 251 -12.03 -10.80 -18.74
N ILE A 252 -11.64 -9.64 -18.25
CA ILE A 252 -10.23 -9.25 -18.07
C ILE A 252 -9.94 -9.08 -16.59
N ARG A 253 -8.83 -9.69 -16.12
CA ARG A 253 -8.36 -9.52 -14.74
C ARG A 253 -7.76 -8.14 -14.55
N LYS A 254 -8.24 -7.39 -13.57
CA LYS A 254 -7.64 -6.11 -13.18
C LYS A 254 -6.26 -6.35 -12.57
N ASP A 255 -5.25 -5.67 -13.09
CA ASP A 255 -3.89 -5.67 -12.54
C ASP A 255 -3.47 -4.24 -12.17
N GLY A 256 -3.20 -4.01 -10.89
CA GLY A 256 -2.75 -2.72 -10.36
C GLY A 256 -1.23 -2.54 -10.43
N GLY A 257 -0.47 -3.55 -10.85
CA GLY A 257 1.00 -3.50 -10.75
C GLY A 257 1.46 -3.54 -9.29
N ASP A 258 2.48 -2.72 -9.01
CA ASP A 258 3.00 -2.55 -7.64
C ASP A 258 2.21 -1.49 -6.83
N ASP A 259 1.10 -0.99 -7.38
CA ASP A 259 0.22 -0.06 -6.65
C ASP A 259 -0.66 -0.82 -5.64
N VAL A 260 -0.94 -0.17 -4.50
CA VAL A 260 -1.82 -0.70 -3.46
C VAL A 260 -3.28 -0.44 -3.87
N ASP A 261 -3.74 -1.17 -4.88
CA ASP A 261 -5.09 -1.06 -5.44
C ASP A 261 -5.96 -2.23 -5.00
N VAL A 262 -6.98 -1.96 -4.19
CA VAL A 262 -7.93 -2.97 -3.68
C VAL A 262 -8.76 -3.63 -4.79
N THR A 263 -8.77 -3.07 -5.99
CA THR A 263 -9.47 -3.63 -7.16
C THR A 263 -8.61 -4.65 -7.93
N THR A 264 -7.33 -4.80 -7.58
CA THR A 264 -6.42 -5.77 -8.20
C THR A 264 -6.96 -7.19 -8.05
N GLY A 265 -6.96 -7.92 -9.16
CA GLY A 265 -7.46 -9.30 -9.23
C GLY A 265 -8.94 -9.44 -9.58
N LEU A 266 -9.74 -8.37 -9.49
CA LEU A 266 -11.17 -8.43 -9.85
C LEU A 266 -11.37 -8.68 -11.34
N PRO A 267 -12.34 -9.55 -11.73
CA PRO A 267 -12.78 -9.69 -13.10
C PRO A 267 -13.60 -8.47 -13.54
N VAL A 268 -13.18 -7.81 -14.60
CA VAL A 268 -13.97 -6.80 -15.30
C VAL A 268 -14.53 -7.46 -16.57
N ILE A 269 -15.83 -7.60 -16.64
CA ILE A 269 -16.53 -8.34 -17.69
C ILE A 269 -17.21 -7.35 -18.62
N ALA A 270 -16.94 -7.45 -19.92
CA ALA A 270 -17.67 -6.75 -20.95
C ALA A 270 -18.54 -7.75 -21.73
N GLY A 271 -19.85 -7.51 -21.75
CA GLY A 271 -20.80 -8.17 -22.64
C GLY A 271 -21.03 -7.31 -23.88
N VAL A 272 -21.02 -7.90 -25.06
CA VAL A 272 -21.25 -7.21 -26.34
C VAL A 272 -22.31 -7.95 -27.14
N ALA A 273 -23.27 -7.20 -27.69
CA ALA A 273 -24.24 -7.71 -28.66
C ALA A 273 -24.17 -6.87 -29.95
N LEU A 274 -24.28 -7.55 -31.09
CA LEU A 274 -24.32 -6.89 -32.41
C LEU A 274 -25.69 -6.24 -32.64
N ARG A 275 -25.68 -5.03 -33.21
CA ARG A 275 -26.88 -4.28 -33.58
C ARG A 275 -26.75 -3.81 -35.03
N PRO A 276 -27.11 -4.67 -35.99
CA PRO A 276 -26.99 -4.32 -37.42
C PRO A 276 -27.78 -3.08 -37.84
N GLU A 277 -28.85 -2.77 -37.09
CA GLU A 277 -29.72 -1.60 -37.34
C GLU A 277 -29.11 -0.28 -36.89
N LEU A 278 -28.08 -0.31 -36.01
CA LEU A 278 -27.39 0.87 -35.53
C LEU A 278 -26.13 1.09 -36.37
N SER A 279 -26.14 2.10 -37.22
CA SER A 279 -24.98 2.43 -38.07
C SER A 279 -23.83 3.01 -37.24
N GLY A 280 -22.89 2.15 -36.80
CA GLY A 280 -21.70 2.55 -36.04
C GLY A 280 -21.92 3.10 -34.62
N GLU A 281 -23.16 3.06 -34.10
CA GLU A 281 -23.47 3.55 -32.76
C GLU A 281 -23.09 2.51 -31.70
N VAL A 282 -22.47 2.98 -30.62
CA VAL A 282 -22.15 2.14 -29.44
C VAL A 282 -22.99 2.61 -28.24
N ARG A 283 -23.86 1.73 -27.75
CA ARG A 283 -24.67 1.97 -26.54
C ARG A 283 -24.11 1.19 -25.36
N SER A 284 -23.76 1.88 -24.31
CA SER A 284 -23.23 1.23 -23.11
C SER A 284 -24.22 1.24 -21.96
N GLN A 285 -24.39 0.08 -21.32
CA GLN A 285 -25.19 -0.12 -20.12
C GLN A 285 -24.33 -0.76 -19.02
N VAL A 286 -24.76 -0.68 -17.78
CA VAL A 286 -24.10 -1.37 -16.65
C VAL A 286 -25.04 -2.38 -16.06
N VAL A 287 -24.46 -3.48 -15.57
CA VAL A 287 -25.21 -4.56 -14.93
C VAL A 287 -24.86 -4.58 -13.45
N GLU A 288 -23.84 -5.31 -13.03
CA GLU A 288 -23.53 -5.55 -11.62
C GLU A 288 -22.13 -5.05 -11.27
N GLY A 289 -21.96 -4.57 -10.02
CA GLY A 289 -20.65 -4.19 -9.49
C GLY A 289 -20.06 -2.88 -10.01
N VAL A 290 -20.70 -2.23 -10.99
CA VAL A 290 -20.39 -0.85 -11.41
C VAL A 290 -21.34 0.10 -10.70
N GLY A 291 -20.80 1.14 -10.07
CA GLY A 291 -21.58 2.10 -9.28
C GLY A 291 -22.36 3.10 -10.14
N ARG A 292 -23.28 3.79 -9.48
CA ARG A 292 -24.01 4.94 -10.05
C ARG A 292 -23.60 6.23 -9.36
N VAL A 293 -23.58 7.30 -10.12
CA VAL A 293 -23.31 8.65 -9.62
C VAL A 293 -24.49 9.13 -8.80
N THR A 294 -24.26 9.52 -7.55
CA THR A 294 -25.29 10.04 -6.62
C THR A 294 -25.07 11.50 -6.23
N LYS A 295 -23.89 12.06 -6.50
CA LYS A 295 -23.56 13.47 -6.22
C LYS A 295 -23.11 14.20 -7.47
N PRO A 296 -23.46 15.49 -7.62
CA PRO A 296 -22.97 16.30 -8.72
C PRO A 296 -21.46 16.57 -8.60
N GLY A 297 -20.83 16.93 -9.74
CA GLY A 297 -19.39 17.25 -9.80
C GLY A 297 -18.50 16.08 -10.18
N LEU A 298 -19.07 14.91 -10.50
CA LEU A 298 -18.39 13.80 -11.13
C LEU A 298 -18.43 13.91 -12.66
N ASP A 299 -17.64 13.08 -13.33
CA ASP A 299 -17.54 13.03 -14.80
C ASP A 299 -18.91 12.76 -15.46
N GLN A 300 -19.74 11.91 -14.84
CA GLN A 300 -21.06 11.57 -15.32
C GLN A 300 -22.16 12.27 -14.51
N PRO A 301 -23.33 12.56 -15.14
CA PRO A 301 -24.48 13.11 -14.44
C PRO A 301 -24.99 12.20 -13.30
N VAL A 302 -25.71 12.81 -12.35
CA VAL A 302 -26.37 12.08 -11.26
C VAL A 302 -27.39 11.09 -11.86
N GLY A 303 -27.37 9.86 -11.36
CA GLY A 303 -28.20 8.74 -11.83
C GLY A 303 -27.55 7.88 -12.92
N GLU A 304 -26.52 8.39 -13.61
CA GLU A 304 -25.80 7.64 -14.62
C GLU A 304 -24.80 6.64 -14.03
N ALA A 305 -24.40 5.66 -14.85
CA ALA A 305 -23.35 4.73 -14.53
C ALA A 305 -22.01 5.44 -14.35
N ALA A 306 -21.26 5.07 -13.33
CA ALA A 306 -19.94 5.62 -13.04
C ALA A 306 -18.86 5.06 -14.00
N ILE A 307 -19.09 5.24 -15.31
CA ILE A 307 -18.12 4.97 -16.38
C ILE A 307 -17.71 6.31 -16.98
N ASN A 308 -16.50 6.74 -16.69
CA ASN A 308 -15.99 8.05 -17.12
C ASN A 308 -15.88 8.15 -18.66
N HIS A 309 -15.78 9.39 -19.17
CA HIS A 309 -15.75 9.65 -20.62
C HIS A 309 -14.56 8.98 -21.33
N VAL A 310 -13.36 8.95 -20.71
CA VAL A 310 -12.18 8.29 -21.30
C VAL A 310 -12.39 6.78 -21.47
N PRO A 311 -12.78 6.00 -20.44
CA PRO A 311 -13.18 4.61 -20.62
C PRO A 311 -14.25 4.38 -21.67
N ARG A 312 -15.29 5.24 -21.74
CA ARG A 312 -16.34 5.15 -22.79
C ARG A 312 -15.74 5.33 -24.19
N ALA A 313 -14.83 6.30 -24.34
CA ALA A 313 -14.12 6.52 -25.61
C ALA A 313 -13.22 5.33 -25.99
N MET A 314 -12.49 4.75 -25.01
CA MET A 314 -11.65 3.58 -25.23
C MET A 314 -12.46 2.34 -25.64
N ILE A 315 -13.62 2.11 -25.02
CA ILE A 315 -14.54 1.02 -25.39
C ILE A 315 -15.02 1.22 -26.83
N LYS A 316 -15.45 2.43 -27.16
CA LYS A 316 -15.93 2.78 -28.51
C LYS A 316 -14.85 2.55 -29.56
N GLU A 317 -13.65 3.10 -29.37
CA GLU A 317 -12.49 2.94 -30.26
C GLU A 317 -12.11 1.46 -30.45
N ALA A 318 -12.12 0.69 -29.37
CA ALA A 318 -11.81 -0.74 -29.41
C ALA A 318 -12.83 -1.52 -30.26
N LEU A 319 -14.12 -1.21 -30.12
CA LEU A 319 -15.19 -1.83 -30.93
C LEU A 319 -15.17 -1.40 -32.40
N GLU A 320 -14.93 -0.12 -32.66
CA GLU A 320 -14.79 0.42 -34.02
C GLU A 320 -13.65 -0.28 -34.79
N LYS A 321 -12.52 -0.51 -34.12
CA LYS A 321 -11.37 -1.23 -34.67
C LYS A 321 -11.70 -2.68 -35.02
N GLU A 322 -12.42 -3.39 -34.12
CA GLU A 322 -12.83 -4.77 -34.38
C GLU A 322 -13.86 -4.84 -35.51
N ALA A 323 -14.81 -3.87 -35.57
CA ALA A 323 -15.79 -3.75 -36.63
C ALA A 323 -15.12 -3.50 -37.99
N GLU A 324 -14.19 -2.54 -38.07
CA GLU A 324 -13.42 -2.24 -39.26
C GLU A 324 -12.65 -3.47 -39.76
N SER A 325 -11.98 -4.17 -38.83
CA SER A 325 -11.20 -5.37 -39.15
C SER A 325 -12.06 -6.52 -39.73
N ALA A 326 -13.32 -6.59 -39.31
CA ALA A 326 -14.28 -7.61 -39.77
C ALA A 326 -15.21 -7.15 -40.87
N GLY A 327 -15.14 -5.90 -41.31
CA GLY A 327 -16.06 -5.31 -42.33
C GLY A 327 -17.51 -5.17 -41.83
N TYR A 328 -17.71 -5.01 -40.51
CA TYR A 328 -19.03 -4.85 -39.91
C TYR A 328 -19.43 -3.37 -39.81
N ALA A 329 -20.59 -3.02 -40.41
CA ALA A 329 -21.06 -1.64 -40.45
C ALA A 329 -22.15 -1.30 -39.40
N GLY A 330 -22.61 -2.28 -38.64
CA GLY A 330 -23.62 -2.08 -37.59
C GLY A 330 -23.03 -1.49 -36.31
N GLY A 331 -23.90 -1.31 -35.31
CA GLY A 331 -23.50 -0.84 -33.96
C GLY A 331 -23.38 -1.96 -32.94
N PHE A 332 -23.18 -1.56 -31.70
CA PHE A 332 -23.00 -2.47 -30.59
C PHE A 332 -23.78 -2.03 -29.34
N ASP A 333 -24.42 -2.97 -28.66
CA ASP A 333 -24.79 -2.80 -27.26
C ASP A 333 -23.69 -3.40 -26.37
N VAL A 334 -23.24 -2.63 -25.39
CA VAL A 334 -22.16 -3.04 -24.47
C VAL A 334 -22.66 -3.00 -23.04
N THR A 335 -22.41 -4.06 -22.31
CA THR A 335 -22.64 -4.12 -20.85
C THR A 335 -21.33 -4.26 -20.13
N ILE A 336 -21.15 -3.53 -19.02
CA ILE A 336 -19.96 -3.65 -18.16
C ILE A 336 -20.40 -4.10 -16.78
N SER A 337 -19.74 -5.13 -16.27
CA SER A 337 -19.89 -5.60 -14.89
C SER A 337 -18.54 -5.88 -14.24
N ILE A 338 -18.49 -5.79 -12.91
CA ILE A 338 -17.30 -6.08 -12.10
C ILE A 338 -17.72 -7.04 -10.99
N GLU A 339 -17.30 -8.30 -11.13
CA GLU A 339 -17.62 -9.32 -10.13
C GLU A 339 -16.98 -8.96 -8.78
N GLY A 340 -17.77 -8.96 -7.70
CA GLY A 340 -17.33 -8.49 -6.37
C GLY A 340 -17.16 -6.97 -6.24
N GLY A 341 -17.51 -6.20 -7.29
CA GLY A 341 -17.30 -4.74 -7.32
C GLY A 341 -18.10 -3.99 -6.26
N ALA A 342 -19.34 -4.39 -5.98
CA ALA A 342 -20.19 -3.76 -4.97
C ALA A 342 -19.61 -3.88 -3.55
N GLU A 343 -19.05 -5.04 -3.21
CA GLU A 343 -18.43 -5.26 -1.89
C GLU A 343 -17.09 -4.53 -1.80
N THR A 344 -16.27 -4.62 -2.84
CA THR A 344 -14.98 -3.93 -2.90
C THR A 344 -15.14 -2.41 -2.84
N ALA A 345 -16.19 -1.85 -3.44
CA ALA A 345 -16.46 -0.41 -3.41
C ALA A 345 -16.58 0.15 -1.99
N LYS A 346 -17.09 -0.62 -1.03
CA LYS A 346 -17.19 -0.21 0.39
C LYS A 346 -15.81 0.07 1.03
N ARG A 347 -14.75 -0.52 0.48
CA ARG A 347 -13.34 -0.37 0.92
C ARG A 347 -12.58 0.68 0.13
N THR A 348 -13.24 1.34 -0.83
CA THR A 348 -12.69 2.41 -1.66
C THR A 348 -13.20 3.78 -1.25
N PHE A 349 -12.72 4.82 -1.92
CA PHE A 349 -13.20 6.19 -1.75
C PHE A 349 -14.53 6.45 -2.48
N ASN A 350 -15.04 5.52 -3.29
CA ASN A 350 -16.22 5.69 -4.14
C ASN A 350 -17.46 6.19 -3.38
N PRO A 351 -17.86 5.63 -2.23
CA PRO A 351 -19.03 6.11 -1.49
C PRO A 351 -18.88 7.56 -1.03
N HIS A 352 -17.70 7.97 -0.60
CA HIS A 352 -17.41 9.35 -0.19
C HIS A 352 -17.52 10.32 -1.37
N MET A 353 -17.09 9.89 -2.54
CA MET A 353 -17.12 10.65 -3.78
C MET A 353 -18.55 10.78 -4.37
N GLY A 354 -19.48 9.96 -3.93
CA GLY A 354 -20.84 9.91 -4.47
C GLY A 354 -20.98 8.93 -5.63
N VAL A 355 -20.30 7.79 -5.53
CA VAL A 355 -20.53 6.62 -6.38
C VAL A 355 -21.00 5.48 -5.48
N GLU A 356 -22.22 5.02 -5.66
CA GLU A 356 -22.86 4.00 -4.82
C GLU A 356 -23.21 2.75 -5.63
N GLY A 357 -23.30 1.61 -4.93
CA GLY A 357 -23.68 0.32 -5.52
C GLY A 357 -22.56 -0.43 -6.26
N GLY A 358 -21.38 0.15 -6.40
CA GLY A 358 -20.25 -0.51 -7.06
C GLY A 358 -19.03 0.38 -7.27
N LEU A 359 -18.10 -0.10 -8.07
CA LEU A 359 -16.87 0.58 -8.43
C LEU A 359 -17.05 1.53 -9.61
N SER A 360 -16.19 2.55 -9.70
CA SER A 360 -16.08 3.39 -10.89
C SER A 360 -15.24 2.68 -11.97
N VAL A 361 -15.66 2.79 -13.20
CA VAL A 361 -14.84 2.46 -14.38
C VAL A 361 -14.12 3.74 -14.81
N LEU A 362 -12.85 3.86 -14.44
CA LEU A 362 -12.07 5.08 -14.58
C LEU A 362 -10.66 4.81 -15.15
N GLY A 363 -9.94 5.88 -15.46
CA GLY A 363 -8.56 5.87 -15.92
C GLY A 363 -8.35 6.79 -17.11
N THR A 364 -7.74 7.97 -16.89
CA THR A 364 -7.48 8.98 -17.93
C THR A 364 -6.35 8.57 -18.87
N SER A 365 -5.33 7.87 -18.33
CA SER A 365 -4.16 7.39 -19.08
C SER A 365 -4.30 5.95 -19.59
N GLY A 366 -5.23 5.19 -19.03
CA GLY A 366 -5.35 3.73 -19.21
C GLY A 366 -4.37 2.89 -18.41
N ILE A 367 -3.35 3.50 -17.81
CA ILE A 367 -2.26 2.85 -17.07
C ILE A 367 -2.35 3.24 -15.59
N VAL A 368 -2.10 2.29 -14.68
CA VAL A 368 -1.90 2.53 -13.26
C VAL A 368 -0.41 2.67 -13.00
N GLU A 369 0.03 3.85 -12.62
CA GLU A 369 1.40 4.10 -12.19
C GLU A 369 1.48 4.06 -10.67
N PRO A 370 2.24 3.12 -10.08
CA PRO A 370 2.36 3.02 -8.63
C PRO A 370 2.93 4.29 -8.01
N MET A 371 2.35 4.72 -6.88
CA MET A 371 2.74 5.95 -6.17
C MET A 371 2.64 7.22 -7.03
N SER A 372 1.72 7.27 -7.97
CA SER A 372 1.51 8.42 -8.85
C SER A 372 1.08 9.65 -8.06
N GLN A 373 1.91 10.71 -8.10
CA GLN A 373 1.54 12.01 -7.53
C GLN A 373 0.33 12.60 -8.28
N GLN A 374 0.24 12.37 -9.58
CA GLN A 374 -0.86 12.86 -10.40
C GLN A 374 -2.20 12.26 -9.96
N ALA A 375 -2.26 10.98 -9.63
CA ALA A 375 -3.49 10.36 -9.13
C ALA A 375 -4.00 11.00 -7.83
N ILE A 376 -3.08 11.41 -6.93
CA ILE A 376 -3.45 12.14 -5.71
C ILE A 376 -3.96 13.54 -6.08
N LEU A 377 -3.31 14.24 -6.99
CA LEU A 377 -3.72 15.57 -7.44
C LEU A 377 -5.08 15.53 -8.15
N ASP A 378 -5.33 14.52 -8.99
CA ASP A 378 -6.62 14.33 -9.66
C ASP A 378 -7.76 14.09 -8.63
N THR A 379 -7.47 13.34 -7.55
CA THR A 379 -8.42 13.15 -6.45
C THR A 379 -8.71 14.46 -5.71
N ILE A 380 -7.66 15.24 -5.40
CA ILE A 380 -7.81 16.55 -4.75
C ILE A 380 -8.61 17.50 -5.65
N GLN A 381 -8.34 17.52 -6.95
CA GLN A 381 -9.07 18.34 -7.92
C GLN A 381 -10.57 18.00 -7.95
N LEU A 382 -10.91 16.73 -7.87
CA LEU A 382 -12.29 16.27 -7.84
C LEU A 382 -12.99 16.67 -6.53
N GLU A 383 -12.34 16.46 -5.36
CA GLU A 383 -12.85 16.93 -4.06
C GLU A 383 -13.05 18.46 -4.06
N MET A 384 -12.11 19.20 -4.66
CA MET A 384 -12.18 20.66 -4.81
C MET A 384 -13.39 21.08 -5.63
N GLY A 385 -13.64 20.42 -6.76
CA GLY A 385 -14.83 20.68 -7.59
C GLY A 385 -16.15 20.43 -6.84
N GLN A 386 -16.23 19.34 -6.08
CA GLN A 386 -17.40 19.05 -5.24
C GLN A 386 -17.58 20.05 -4.09
N ALA A 387 -16.48 20.50 -3.49
CA ALA A 387 -16.49 21.54 -2.46
C ALA A 387 -17.00 22.87 -3.05
N ALA A 388 -16.55 23.22 -4.25
CA ALA A 388 -16.96 24.42 -4.94
C ALA A 388 -18.47 24.46 -5.29
N LEU A 389 -19.06 23.32 -5.65
CA LEU A 389 -20.50 23.20 -5.91
C LEU A 389 -21.38 23.39 -4.66
N ARG A 390 -20.83 23.09 -3.46
CA ARG A 390 -21.53 23.23 -2.19
C ARG A 390 -21.28 24.58 -1.51
N ALA A 391 -20.24 25.31 -1.93
CA ALA A 391 -19.87 26.57 -1.33
C ALA A 391 -20.86 27.68 -1.72
N VAL A 392 -21.29 28.47 -0.72
CA VAL A 392 -22.10 29.69 -0.90
C VAL A 392 -21.22 30.92 -0.66
N SER A 393 -21.61 32.08 -1.25
CA SER A 393 -20.82 33.31 -1.12
C SER A 393 -20.93 33.89 0.31
N PRO A 394 -19.81 34.34 0.94
CA PRO A 394 -18.45 34.15 0.45
C PRO A 394 -18.03 32.70 0.44
N ARG A 395 -17.36 32.27 -0.67
CA ARG A 395 -16.97 30.87 -0.87
C ARG A 395 -15.81 30.50 0.06
N ARG A 396 -16.13 29.82 1.14
CA ARG A 396 -15.23 29.42 2.22
C ARG A 396 -14.73 28.00 2.04
N LEU A 397 -13.46 27.77 2.36
CA LEU A 397 -12.80 26.45 2.23
C LEU A 397 -11.83 26.22 3.39
N ILE A 398 -11.84 24.99 3.90
CA ILE A 398 -10.79 24.51 4.81
C ILE A 398 -9.91 23.51 4.06
N LEU A 399 -8.59 23.68 4.18
CA LEU A 399 -7.58 22.75 3.66
C LEU A 399 -6.93 21.99 4.81
N ALA A 400 -6.85 20.66 4.74
CA ALA A 400 -6.26 19.81 5.77
C ALA A 400 -5.22 18.83 5.20
N PRO A 401 -3.93 18.92 5.61
CA PRO A 401 -2.88 18.04 5.15
C PRO A 401 -2.90 16.64 5.79
N GLY A 402 -4.06 16.00 5.83
CA GLY A 402 -4.23 14.64 6.33
C GLY A 402 -5.26 14.52 7.45
N ASN A 403 -5.39 13.31 8.02
CA ASN A 403 -6.45 12.98 8.97
C ASN A 403 -6.34 13.77 10.30
N TYR A 404 -5.13 13.98 10.82
CA TYR A 404 -4.94 14.77 12.05
C TYR A 404 -5.56 16.18 11.96
N GLY A 405 -5.55 16.81 10.77
CA GLY A 405 -6.21 18.08 10.56
C GLY A 405 -7.73 17.97 10.66
N LEU A 406 -8.31 16.89 10.17
CA LEU A 406 -9.75 16.62 10.28
C LEU A 406 -10.15 16.36 11.73
N ASP A 407 -9.39 15.53 12.45
CA ASP A 407 -9.64 15.21 13.84
C ASP A 407 -9.60 16.48 14.68
N TYR A 408 -8.57 17.32 14.49
CA TYR A 408 -8.46 18.61 15.16
C TYR A 408 -9.64 19.55 14.87
N LEU A 409 -10.11 19.60 13.62
CA LEU A 409 -11.28 20.38 13.24
C LEU A 409 -12.55 19.92 13.98
N HIS A 410 -12.79 18.61 14.02
CA HIS A 410 -13.95 18.04 14.70
C HIS A 410 -13.95 18.34 16.20
N GLU A 411 -12.80 18.23 16.84
CA GLU A 411 -12.65 18.39 18.30
C GLU A 411 -12.62 19.86 18.73
N ASN A 412 -11.87 20.70 17.99
CA ASN A 412 -11.55 22.07 18.45
C ASN A 412 -12.32 23.16 17.73
N LEU A 413 -12.87 22.88 16.54
CA LEU A 413 -13.58 23.88 15.71
C LEU A 413 -14.94 23.35 15.20
N PRO A 414 -15.80 22.78 16.09
CA PRO A 414 -17.08 22.17 15.68
C PRO A 414 -18.07 23.15 15.03
N ALA A 415 -17.91 24.45 15.28
CA ALA A 415 -18.73 25.50 14.64
C ALA A 415 -18.52 25.56 13.12
N LEU A 416 -17.39 25.03 12.59
CA LEU A 416 -17.03 25.08 11.18
C LEU A 416 -17.49 23.85 10.38
N LYS A 417 -18.28 22.96 10.96
CA LYS A 417 -18.73 21.69 10.35
C LYS A 417 -19.44 21.82 8.99
N ASN A 418 -20.01 22.99 8.71
CA ASN A 418 -20.72 23.27 7.47
C ASN A 418 -19.81 23.81 6.34
N ILE A 419 -18.56 24.17 6.67
CA ILE A 419 -17.61 24.65 5.67
C ILE A 419 -16.98 23.45 4.96
N PRO A 420 -16.90 23.45 3.61
CA PRO A 420 -16.25 22.37 2.88
C PRO A 420 -14.79 22.19 3.33
N VAL A 421 -14.37 20.93 3.46
CA VAL A 421 -12.99 20.56 3.79
C VAL A 421 -12.43 19.73 2.65
N VAL A 422 -11.23 20.07 2.17
CA VAL A 422 -10.48 19.31 1.16
C VAL A 422 -9.16 18.85 1.75
N LYS A 423 -8.84 17.57 1.54
CA LYS A 423 -7.57 17.00 1.98
C LYS A 423 -6.48 17.32 0.97
N THR A 424 -5.40 17.97 1.42
CA THR A 424 -4.30 18.35 0.53
C THR A 424 -3.18 17.32 0.42
N SER A 425 -3.20 16.27 1.25
CA SER A 425 -2.05 15.37 1.43
C SER A 425 -0.77 16.19 1.73
N ASN A 426 0.24 16.13 0.85
CA ASN A 426 1.46 16.93 0.94
C ASN A 426 1.48 18.07 -0.10
N PHE A 427 0.48 18.17 -0.97
CA PHE A 427 0.43 19.07 -2.14
C PHE A 427 -0.29 20.38 -1.82
N ILE A 428 0.19 21.11 -0.80
CA ILE A 428 -0.46 22.34 -0.31
C ILE A 428 -0.49 23.40 -1.41
N GLY A 429 0.63 23.60 -2.12
CA GLY A 429 0.70 24.60 -3.18
C GLY A 429 -0.25 24.30 -4.35
N ASP A 430 -0.21 23.07 -4.87
CA ASP A 430 -1.10 22.64 -5.96
C ASP A 430 -2.57 22.77 -5.55
N THR A 431 -2.89 22.41 -4.30
CA THR A 431 -4.27 22.54 -3.78
C THR A 431 -4.71 24.00 -3.64
N MET A 432 -3.80 24.90 -3.29
CA MET A 432 -4.10 26.35 -3.27
C MET A 432 -4.37 26.86 -4.70
N ASP A 433 -3.62 26.42 -5.70
CA ASP A 433 -3.87 26.80 -7.09
C ASP A 433 -5.24 26.28 -7.57
N MET A 434 -5.61 25.04 -7.19
CA MET A 434 -6.94 24.48 -7.46
C MET A 434 -8.05 25.28 -6.77
N ALA A 435 -7.84 25.77 -5.54
CA ALA A 435 -8.78 26.61 -4.83
C ALA A 435 -8.99 27.96 -5.55
N ALA A 436 -7.91 28.58 -6.06
CA ALA A 436 -7.98 29.78 -6.87
C ALA A 436 -8.76 29.56 -8.17
N ALA A 437 -8.45 28.49 -8.91
CA ALA A 437 -9.16 28.10 -10.13
C ALA A 437 -10.64 27.78 -9.89
N SER A 438 -10.99 27.33 -8.69
CA SER A 438 -12.37 27.06 -8.26
C SER A 438 -13.07 28.27 -7.66
N HIS A 439 -12.46 29.45 -7.71
CA HIS A 439 -13.01 30.73 -7.24
C HIS A 439 -13.43 30.73 -5.75
N PHE A 440 -12.65 30.11 -4.87
CA PHE A 440 -12.80 30.30 -3.43
C PHE A 440 -12.32 31.70 -3.04
N GLU A 441 -12.97 32.31 -2.05
CA GLU A 441 -12.71 33.68 -1.60
C GLU A 441 -11.94 33.70 -0.27
N GLU A 442 -12.20 32.70 0.57
CA GLU A 442 -11.64 32.58 1.93
C GLU A 442 -11.17 31.15 2.19
N VAL A 443 -9.89 31.00 2.54
CA VAL A 443 -9.26 29.69 2.73
C VAL A 443 -8.52 29.63 4.07
N VAL A 444 -8.77 28.59 4.87
CA VAL A 444 -8.02 28.34 6.10
C VAL A 444 -7.35 26.98 6.03
N LEU A 445 -6.03 26.97 6.16
CA LEU A 445 -5.23 25.76 6.23
C LEU A 445 -5.09 25.30 7.69
N VAL A 446 -5.53 24.09 8.03
CA VAL A 446 -5.46 23.55 9.40
C VAL A 446 -4.58 22.31 9.41
N GLY A 447 -3.45 22.35 10.12
CA GLY A 447 -2.53 21.22 10.08
C GLY A 447 -1.53 21.13 11.22
N HIS A 448 -0.99 19.91 11.37
CA HIS A 448 0.04 19.60 12.35
C HIS A 448 1.34 20.35 12.03
N ILE A 449 2.00 20.89 13.07
CA ILE A 449 3.26 21.64 12.95
C ILE A 449 4.34 20.87 12.15
N GLY A 450 4.41 19.54 12.28
CA GLY A 450 5.36 18.72 11.53
C GLY A 450 5.28 18.83 10.01
N LYS A 451 4.14 19.29 9.47
CA LYS A 451 3.97 19.62 8.05
C LYS A 451 4.03 21.12 7.80
N LEU A 452 3.27 21.90 8.55
CA LEU A 452 3.07 23.33 8.26
C LEU A 452 4.29 24.20 8.58
N VAL A 453 5.18 23.77 9.48
CA VAL A 453 6.47 24.47 9.71
C VAL A 453 7.26 24.71 8.42
N LYS A 454 7.17 23.79 7.46
CA LYS A 454 7.88 23.86 6.17
C LYS A 454 7.43 25.02 5.30
N LEU A 455 6.20 25.48 5.49
CA LEU A 455 5.65 26.62 4.77
C LEU A 455 6.37 27.93 5.15
N ALA A 456 6.95 28.05 6.35
CA ALA A 456 7.77 29.19 6.73
C ALA A 456 9.03 29.34 5.86
N GLY A 457 9.50 28.28 5.23
CA GLY A 457 10.57 28.28 4.24
C GLY A 457 10.06 28.27 2.79
N GLY A 458 8.75 28.46 2.55
CA GLY A 458 8.16 28.44 1.20
C GLY A 458 8.01 27.04 0.59
N VAL A 459 8.21 25.98 1.37
CA VAL A 459 8.09 24.59 0.89
C VAL A 459 6.63 24.20 0.82
N MET A 460 6.04 24.27 -0.38
CA MET A 460 4.60 24.03 -0.62
C MET A 460 4.24 22.57 -0.87
N ASN A 461 5.22 21.70 -1.11
CA ASN A 461 5.04 20.23 -1.04
C ASN A 461 5.74 19.73 0.23
N THR A 462 4.94 19.36 1.25
CA THR A 462 5.43 19.03 2.59
C THR A 462 5.96 17.61 2.73
N HIS A 463 6.07 16.83 1.64
CA HIS A 463 6.66 15.51 1.67
C HIS A 463 8.14 15.57 2.06
N SER A 464 8.60 14.68 2.96
CA SER A 464 9.99 14.68 3.47
C SER A 464 11.06 14.47 2.38
N ARG A 465 10.69 13.80 1.27
CA ARG A 465 11.60 13.67 0.10
C ARG A 465 11.82 14.98 -0.66
N THR A 466 10.90 15.93 -0.56
CA THR A 466 11.04 17.26 -1.16
C THR A 466 11.97 18.12 -0.33
N ALA A 467 11.67 18.22 0.95
CA ALA A 467 12.52 18.89 1.94
C ALA A 467 12.08 18.46 3.35
N ASP A 468 13.04 18.30 4.27
CA ASP A 468 12.74 18.06 5.68
C ASP A 468 13.12 19.23 6.56
N CYS A 469 13.34 20.35 6.21
CA CYS A 469 13.83 21.55 6.87
C CYS A 469 13.10 21.98 8.17
N ARG A 470 12.52 21.06 8.92
CA ARG A 470 11.71 21.34 10.13
C ARG A 470 12.54 21.94 11.26
N THR A 471 13.64 21.28 11.60
CA THR A 471 14.55 21.71 12.68
C THR A 471 15.33 22.95 12.29
N GLU A 472 15.74 23.06 11.03
CA GLU A 472 16.44 24.21 10.48
C GLU A 472 15.58 25.47 10.55
N LEU A 473 14.31 25.40 10.17
CA LEU A 473 13.38 26.53 10.23
C LEU A 473 13.12 26.96 11.67
N LEU A 474 12.85 25.99 12.58
CA LEU A 474 12.67 26.32 13.99
C LEU A 474 13.93 26.91 14.60
N CYS A 475 15.12 26.39 14.26
CA CYS A 475 16.39 26.95 14.68
C CYS A 475 16.61 28.37 14.14
N ALA A 476 16.32 28.62 12.86
CA ALA A 476 16.47 29.94 12.26
C ALA A 476 15.56 30.98 12.93
N HIS A 477 14.28 30.66 13.17
CA HIS A 477 13.35 31.52 13.86
C HIS A 477 13.71 31.73 15.34
N ALA A 478 14.24 30.70 16.01
CA ALA A 478 14.76 30.81 17.37
C ALA A 478 15.96 31.77 17.43
N ALA A 479 16.90 31.66 16.48
CA ALA A 479 18.05 32.55 16.38
C ALA A 479 17.62 34.03 16.15
N LEU A 480 16.61 34.25 15.27
CA LEU A 480 16.04 35.60 15.05
C LEU A 480 15.42 36.17 16.32
N CYS A 481 14.86 35.31 17.18
CA CYS A 481 14.31 35.70 18.47
C CYS A 481 15.35 35.79 19.59
N GLY A 482 16.65 35.64 19.29
CA GLY A 482 17.73 35.80 20.26
C GLY A 482 18.11 34.51 21.01
N ALA A 483 17.79 33.35 20.49
CA ALA A 483 18.18 32.07 21.11
C ALA A 483 19.70 31.91 21.20
N SER A 484 20.16 31.34 22.31
CA SER A 484 21.57 31.01 22.50
C SER A 484 22.03 29.95 21.50
N ARG A 485 23.36 29.88 21.28
CA ARG A 485 23.96 28.85 20.43
C ARG A 485 23.60 27.43 20.88
N ASP A 486 23.50 27.22 22.18
CA ASP A 486 23.17 25.88 22.74
C ASP A 486 21.73 25.48 22.45
N VAL A 487 20.77 26.43 22.53
CA VAL A 487 19.39 26.22 22.14
C VAL A 487 19.29 25.92 20.65
N CYS A 488 19.98 26.71 19.81
CA CYS A 488 20.01 26.47 18.36
C CYS A 488 20.60 25.09 18.02
N ALA A 489 21.70 24.70 18.67
CA ALA A 489 22.30 23.38 18.50
C ALA A 489 21.37 22.25 18.94
N ALA A 490 20.65 22.43 20.05
CA ALA A 490 19.66 21.45 20.53
C ALA A 490 18.51 21.30 19.53
N LEU A 491 17.99 22.40 18.98
CA LEU A 491 16.94 22.37 17.96
C LEU A 491 17.37 21.63 16.68
N MET A 492 18.61 21.90 16.21
CA MET A 492 19.16 21.23 15.02
C MET A 492 19.32 19.71 15.21
N ASN A 493 19.55 19.25 16.43
CA ASN A 493 19.70 17.83 16.77
C ASN A 493 18.39 17.16 17.21
N ALA A 494 17.28 17.88 17.26
CA ALA A 494 15.99 17.33 17.64
C ALA A 494 15.44 16.36 16.58
N ALA A 495 14.88 15.25 17.00
CA ALA A 495 14.34 14.24 16.09
C ALA A 495 12.95 14.61 15.54
N THR A 496 12.17 15.40 16.31
CA THR A 496 10.77 15.73 16.01
C THR A 496 10.46 17.19 16.32
N THR A 497 9.39 17.72 15.73
CA THR A 497 8.89 19.06 16.07
C THR A 497 8.42 19.17 17.51
N ASP A 498 7.90 18.09 18.11
CA ASP A 498 7.48 18.10 19.51
C ASP A 498 8.69 18.17 20.45
N ALA A 499 9.81 17.50 20.12
CA ALA A 499 11.08 17.69 20.82
C ALA A 499 11.60 19.13 20.69
N CYS A 500 11.41 19.76 19.54
CA CYS A 500 11.74 21.20 19.39
C CYS A 500 10.85 22.07 20.30
N MET A 501 9.57 21.77 20.43
CA MET A 501 8.68 22.51 21.34
C MET A 501 9.14 22.38 22.79
N GLU A 502 9.55 21.19 23.23
CA GLU A 502 10.11 20.99 24.58
C GLU A 502 11.39 21.81 24.83
N ILE A 503 12.27 21.89 23.83
CA ILE A 503 13.49 22.71 23.92
C ILE A 503 13.15 24.19 24.02
N LEU A 504 12.19 24.67 23.22
CA LEU A 504 11.75 26.06 23.24
C LEU A 504 11.02 26.42 24.54
N ASP A 505 10.27 25.48 25.14
CA ASP A 505 9.63 25.69 26.45
C ASP A 505 10.67 25.85 27.57
N LYS A 506 11.68 24.97 27.59
CA LYS A 506 12.78 25.07 28.57
C LYS A 506 13.57 26.37 28.44
N ALA A 507 13.61 26.93 27.25
CA ALA A 507 14.25 28.21 26.97
C ALA A 507 13.31 29.42 27.12
N GLU A 508 12.04 29.24 27.45
CA GLU A 508 10.99 30.27 27.52
C GLU A 508 10.81 31.04 26.20
N MET A 509 11.05 30.36 25.07
CA MET A 509 11.08 30.99 23.73
C MET A 509 9.97 30.51 22.79
N ARG A 510 9.09 29.59 23.24
CA ARG A 510 8.07 29.01 22.34
C ARG A 510 7.19 30.06 21.68
N GLU A 511 6.62 30.97 22.45
CA GLU A 511 5.70 31.99 21.90
C GLU A 511 6.36 32.93 20.88
N PRO A 512 7.52 33.57 21.15
CA PRO A 512 8.13 34.45 20.18
C PRO A 512 8.59 33.71 18.91
N VAL A 513 9.07 32.47 19.03
CA VAL A 513 9.50 31.66 17.89
C VAL A 513 8.31 31.24 17.03
N LEU A 514 7.21 30.79 17.63
CA LEU A 514 6.00 30.45 16.90
C LEU A 514 5.34 31.67 16.24
N SER A 515 5.37 32.84 16.87
CA SER A 515 4.90 34.08 16.25
C SER A 515 5.71 34.42 15.00
N SER A 516 7.05 34.43 15.11
CA SER A 516 7.95 34.65 13.97
C SER A 516 7.73 33.63 12.84
N LEU A 517 7.50 32.36 13.20
CA LEU A 517 7.23 31.28 12.25
C LEU A 517 5.88 31.50 11.53
N LEU A 518 4.84 31.88 12.26
CA LEU A 518 3.50 32.14 11.72
C LEU A 518 3.49 33.34 10.75
N ASP A 519 4.28 34.39 11.05
CA ASP A 519 4.46 35.53 10.14
C ASP A 519 5.11 35.11 8.81
N ALA A 520 6.11 34.25 8.88
CA ALA A 520 6.75 33.69 7.68
C ALA A 520 5.80 32.77 6.89
N ILE A 521 5.01 31.95 7.58
CA ILE A 521 3.97 31.11 6.94
C ILE A 521 2.96 32.00 6.22
N GLN A 522 2.45 33.05 6.87
CA GLN A 522 1.49 33.98 6.27
C GLN A 522 2.08 34.61 5.00
N LEU A 523 3.32 35.10 5.05
CA LEU A 523 3.99 35.68 3.89
C LEU A 523 4.04 34.72 2.69
N HIS A 524 4.35 33.44 2.91
CA HIS A 524 4.44 32.46 1.83
C HIS A 524 3.07 32.01 1.32
N LEU A 525 2.05 31.96 2.19
CA LEU A 525 0.67 31.71 1.80
C LEU A 525 0.13 32.84 0.92
N ASP A 526 0.33 34.09 1.34
CA ASP A 526 -0.09 35.28 0.57
C ASP A 526 0.58 35.35 -0.80
N ARG A 527 1.88 35.05 -0.86
CA ARG A 527 2.62 34.97 -2.13
C ARG A 527 2.04 33.89 -3.05
N ARG A 528 1.68 32.73 -2.52
CA ARG A 528 1.10 31.66 -3.34
C ARG A 528 -0.33 31.96 -3.76
N ALA A 529 -1.14 32.54 -2.88
CA ALA A 529 -2.50 32.97 -3.21
C ALA A 529 -2.53 34.08 -4.26
N ALA A 530 -1.47 34.91 -4.32
CA ALA A 530 -1.30 36.01 -5.28
C ALA A 530 -2.54 36.94 -5.40
N GLY A 531 -3.28 37.12 -4.30
CA GLY A 531 -4.49 37.94 -4.24
C GLY A 531 -5.77 37.26 -4.74
N ALA A 532 -5.73 35.99 -5.13
CA ALA A 532 -6.92 35.26 -5.57
C ALA A 532 -7.94 35.04 -4.46
N PHE A 533 -7.48 34.89 -3.21
CA PHE A 533 -8.30 34.68 -2.02
C PHE A 533 -7.57 35.11 -0.75
N ARG A 534 -8.31 35.36 0.33
CA ARG A 534 -7.76 35.54 1.67
C ARG A 534 -7.37 34.17 2.23
N VAL A 535 -6.12 34.02 2.73
CA VAL A 535 -5.65 32.74 3.26
C VAL A 535 -4.96 32.89 4.60
N GLY A 536 -5.16 31.92 5.48
CA GLY A 536 -4.45 31.84 6.74
C GLY A 536 -4.22 30.40 7.17
N ALA A 537 -3.41 30.18 8.21
CA ALA A 537 -3.08 28.86 8.73
C ALA A 537 -3.31 28.75 10.25
N VAL A 538 -3.75 27.58 10.68
CA VAL A 538 -3.85 27.13 12.08
C VAL A 538 -2.88 25.99 12.30
N LEU A 539 -2.00 26.15 13.28
CA LEU A 539 -0.98 25.16 13.66
C LEU A 539 -1.37 24.47 14.97
N PHE A 540 -1.20 23.16 15.00
CA PHE A 540 -1.38 22.36 16.21
C PHE A 540 -0.34 21.25 16.31
N SER A 541 -0.19 20.68 17.50
CA SER A 541 0.52 19.43 17.77
C SER A 541 -0.43 18.47 18.49
N ASN A 542 -0.28 17.18 18.28
CA ASN A 542 -1.05 16.18 19.03
C ASN A 542 -0.66 16.14 20.52
N GLN A 543 0.57 16.52 20.85
CA GLN A 543 1.08 16.54 22.22
C GLN A 543 0.78 17.86 22.94
N TYR A 544 0.90 18.99 22.23
CA TYR A 544 0.81 20.32 22.81
C TYR A 544 -0.53 21.05 22.52
N GLY A 545 -1.43 20.42 21.75
CA GLY A 545 -2.68 21.05 21.35
C GLY A 545 -2.48 22.23 20.39
N PRO A 546 -3.31 23.29 20.49
CA PRO A 546 -3.18 24.49 19.65
C PRO A 546 -1.81 25.17 19.87
N LEU A 547 -1.09 25.43 18.78
CA LEU A 547 0.22 26.12 18.82
C LEU A 547 0.15 27.57 18.35
N GLY A 548 -0.88 27.93 17.59
CA GLY A 548 -1.11 29.28 17.11
C GLY A 548 -1.77 29.32 15.75
N GLN A 549 -2.05 30.54 15.32
CA GLN A 549 -2.68 30.80 14.03
C GLN A 549 -2.15 32.10 13.43
N THR A 550 -2.11 32.19 12.11
CA THR A 550 -1.74 33.42 11.44
C THR A 550 -2.82 34.50 11.66
N LYS A 551 -2.43 35.77 11.48
CA LYS A 551 -3.36 36.90 11.69
C LYS A 551 -4.61 36.75 10.82
N THR A 552 -4.45 36.47 9.53
CA THR A 552 -5.56 36.28 8.60
C THR A 552 -6.45 35.08 8.99
N ALA A 553 -5.86 33.97 9.47
CA ALA A 553 -6.65 32.84 9.93
C ALA A 553 -7.54 33.22 11.12
N LYS A 554 -7.00 34.00 12.07
CA LYS A 554 -7.77 34.49 13.22
C LYS A 554 -8.94 35.34 12.77
N GLU A 555 -8.71 36.30 11.89
CA GLU A 555 -9.75 37.16 11.33
C GLU A 555 -10.85 36.33 10.64
N LEU A 556 -10.47 35.44 9.73
CA LEU A 556 -11.39 34.57 9.00
C LEU A 556 -12.23 33.68 9.94
N LEU A 557 -11.56 33.03 10.91
CA LEU A 557 -12.26 32.15 11.86
C LEU A 557 -13.23 32.88 12.74
N ASP A 558 -12.92 34.11 13.15
CA ASP A 558 -13.83 34.97 13.95
C ASP A 558 -15.01 35.43 13.08
N GLU A 559 -14.79 35.81 11.82
CA GLU A 559 -15.84 36.13 10.84
C GLU A 559 -16.74 34.90 10.58
N TRP A 560 -16.16 33.70 10.42
CA TRP A 560 -16.89 32.46 10.13
C TRP A 560 -17.76 31.96 11.30
N LYS A 561 -17.38 32.28 12.54
CA LYS A 561 -18.16 31.91 13.74
C LYS A 561 -19.36 32.84 13.98
N ASN A 562 -19.26 34.08 13.48
CA ASN A 562 -20.27 35.12 13.73
C ASN A 562 -21.22 35.34 12.55
N GLY A 563 -20.96 34.76 11.40
CA GLY A 563 -21.78 34.80 10.17
C GLY A 563 -22.27 33.44 9.75
#